data_adf38cff81f92249e5fbc1a467170c59
#
_entry.id   adf38cff81f92249e5fbc1a467170c59
#
_cell.length_a   1.000
_cell.length_b   1.000
_cell.length_c   1.000
_cell.angle_alpha   90.00
_cell.angle_beta   90.00
_cell.angle_gamma   90.00
#
_symmetry.space_group_name_H-M   'P 1'
#
loop_
_entity.id
_entity.type
_entity.pdbx_description
1 polymer ?
#
loop_
_entity_poly.entity_id
_entity_poly.type
_entity_poly.pdbx_seq_one_letter_code
_entity_poly.pdbx_strand_id
1 'polypeptide(L)'
;MLLGLAACVLLCVIILMSMALSGVYLEQRRLQRLADQTASMAAANMADTAYYQNGIVDGVPLEIEPYHASERAAEYLSGASISANSSLDGIDLVDVDVASTRVQVTLRATGKIPLVLPLVSSLTQVELTATGAASLKSSFG
;
A
#
# COMPACT_ATOMS: atom_id res chain seq x y z
N MET A 1 -11.84 46.83 -11.92
CA MET A 1 -12.31 46.05 -10.76
C MET A 1 -12.69 44.61 -11.09
N LEU A 2 -13.45 44.34 -12.12
CA LEU A 2 -13.82 42.99 -12.58
C LEU A 2 -12.61 42.09 -12.86
N LEU A 3 -11.58 42.62 -13.50
CA LEU A 3 -10.39 41.88 -13.92
C LEU A 3 -9.55 41.47 -12.71
N GLY A 4 -9.47 42.30 -11.67
CA GLY A 4 -8.79 41.95 -10.40
C GLY A 4 -9.51 40.86 -9.60
N LEU A 5 -10.84 40.87 -9.60
CA LEU A 5 -11.65 39.86 -8.94
C LEU A 5 -11.53 38.50 -9.64
N ALA A 6 -11.55 38.50 -10.97
CA ALA A 6 -11.35 37.30 -11.79
C ALA A 6 -9.96 36.68 -11.52
N ALA A 7 -8.90 37.48 -11.45
CA ALA A 7 -7.55 37.00 -11.13
C ALA A 7 -7.46 36.42 -9.72
N CYS A 8 -8.12 37.03 -8.73
CA CYS A 8 -8.14 36.51 -7.37
C CYS A 8 -8.86 35.15 -7.28
N VAL A 9 -9.99 35.00 -7.94
CA VAL A 9 -10.71 33.73 -7.99
C VAL A 9 -9.85 32.63 -8.66
N LEU A 10 -9.17 32.95 -9.72
CA LEU A 10 -8.30 32.01 -10.43
C LEU A 10 -7.13 31.55 -9.56
N LEU A 11 -6.51 32.46 -8.82
CA LEU A 11 -5.47 32.13 -7.85
C LEU A 11 -5.98 31.21 -6.72
N CYS A 12 -7.17 31.48 -6.18
CA CYS A 12 -7.79 30.62 -5.17
C CYS A 12 -8.03 29.21 -5.70
N VAL A 13 -8.50 29.04 -6.93
CA VAL A 13 -8.73 27.74 -7.55
C VAL A 13 -7.43 26.99 -7.71
N ILE A 14 -6.34 27.64 -8.15
CA ILE A 14 -5.02 27.00 -8.28
C ILE A 14 -4.50 26.52 -6.93
N ILE A 15 -4.65 27.33 -5.88
CA ILE A 15 -4.20 26.95 -4.52
C ILE A 15 -4.99 25.75 -4.02
N LEU A 16 -6.31 25.74 -4.17
CA LEU A 16 -7.15 24.61 -3.76
C LEU A 16 -6.81 23.32 -4.52
N MET A 17 -6.55 23.43 -5.82
CA MET A 17 -6.13 22.29 -6.64
C MET A 17 -4.78 21.73 -6.20
N SER A 18 -3.83 22.59 -5.85
CA SER A 18 -2.53 22.19 -5.35
C SER A 18 -2.61 21.47 -4.01
N MET A 19 -3.47 21.92 -3.10
CA MET A 19 -3.71 21.26 -1.82
C MET A 19 -4.34 19.87 -1.99
N ALA A 20 -5.30 19.72 -2.91
CA ALA A 20 -5.93 18.45 -3.20
C ALA A 20 -4.92 17.40 -3.73
N LEU A 21 -4.05 17.78 -4.65
CA LEU A 21 -3.01 16.91 -5.19
C LEU A 21 -2.01 16.47 -4.12
N SER A 22 -1.64 17.36 -3.22
CA SER A 22 -0.72 17.04 -2.11
C SER A 22 -1.31 15.98 -1.16
N GLY A 23 -2.60 16.04 -0.88
CA GLY A 23 -3.29 15.04 -0.05
C GLY A 23 -3.26 13.65 -0.66
N VAL A 24 -3.59 13.52 -1.94
CA VAL A 24 -3.57 12.25 -2.68
C VAL A 24 -2.15 11.65 -2.70
N TYR A 25 -1.14 12.48 -2.91
CA TYR A 25 0.25 12.03 -2.94
C TYR A 25 0.73 11.45 -1.59
N LEU A 26 0.34 12.05 -0.49
CA LEU A 26 0.67 11.56 0.86
C LEU A 26 0.00 10.21 1.15
N GLU A 27 -1.28 10.07 0.78
CA GLU A 27 -2.01 8.81 0.95
C GLU A 27 -1.44 7.70 0.08
N GLN A 28 -1.06 7.99 -1.16
CA GLN A 28 -0.39 7.02 -2.02
C GLN A 28 0.96 6.57 -1.46
N ARG A 29 1.76 7.48 -0.90
CA ARG A 29 3.01 7.12 -0.22
C ARG A 29 2.78 6.24 1.00
N ARG A 30 1.71 6.51 1.75
CA ARG A 30 1.35 5.72 2.92
C ARG A 30 0.94 4.30 2.53
N LEU A 31 0.11 4.18 1.49
CA LEU A 31 -0.29 2.89 0.94
C LEU A 31 0.90 2.11 0.40
N GLN A 32 1.84 2.77 -0.29
CA GLN A 32 3.07 2.14 -0.77
C GLN A 32 3.92 1.59 0.38
N ARG A 33 4.12 2.36 1.44
CA ARG A 33 4.83 1.88 2.63
C ARG A 33 4.16 0.67 3.27
N LEU A 34 2.83 0.68 3.33
CA LEU A 34 2.07 -0.44 3.87
C LEU A 34 2.23 -1.68 2.99
N ALA A 35 2.20 -1.55 1.68
CA ALA A 35 2.43 -2.64 0.73
C ALA A 35 3.85 -3.23 0.88
N ASP A 36 4.87 -2.37 1.00
CA ASP A 36 6.26 -2.80 1.19
C ASP A 36 6.45 -3.51 2.54
N GLN A 37 5.83 -3.00 3.60
CA GLN A 37 5.88 -3.64 4.92
C GLN A 37 5.16 -5.00 4.91
N THR A 38 3.99 -5.08 4.28
CA THR A 38 3.24 -6.33 4.16
C THR A 38 4.03 -7.37 3.38
N ALA A 39 4.62 -6.98 2.26
CA ALA A 39 5.48 -7.86 1.45
C ALA A 39 6.72 -8.33 2.24
N SER A 40 7.35 -7.42 2.99
CA SER A 40 8.51 -7.75 3.83
C SER A 40 8.16 -8.70 4.96
N MET A 41 7.02 -8.50 5.63
CA MET A 41 6.55 -9.37 6.70
C MET A 41 6.14 -10.75 6.17
N ALA A 42 5.47 -10.80 5.02
CA ALA A 42 5.14 -12.06 4.36
C ALA A 42 6.40 -12.86 4.00
N ALA A 43 7.42 -12.20 3.46
CA ALA A 43 8.69 -12.83 3.12
C ALA A 43 9.47 -13.30 4.36
N ALA A 44 9.54 -12.48 5.42
CA ALA A 44 10.28 -12.81 6.64
C ALA A 44 9.68 -14.01 7.38
N ASN A 45 8.36 -14.04 7.56
CA ASN A 45 7.66 -15.14 8.22
C ASN A 45 7.82 -16.47 7.47
N MET A 46 7.93 -16.41 6.15
CA MET A 46 8.14 -17.62 5.35
C MET A 46 9.54 -18.16 5.47
N ALA A 47 10.54 -17.31 5.53
CA ALA A 47 11.90 -17.73 5.80
C ALA A 47 11.99 -18.47 7.15
N ASP A 48 11.30 -17.96 8.17
CA ASP A 48 11.28 -18.53 9.51
C ASP A 48 10.55 -19.88 9.53
N THR A 49 9.39 -19.98 8.90
CA THR A 49 8.62 -21.24 8.83
C THR A 49 9.35 -22.32 8.04
N ALA A 50 9.96 -21.98 6.93
CA ALA A 50 10.75 -22.92 6.13
C ALA A 50 12.00 -23.42 6.90
N TYR A 51 12.62 -22.56 7.72
CA TYR A 51 13.73 -22.91 8.56
C TYR A 51 13.34 -23.92 9.66
N TYR A 52 12.17 -23.75 10.28
CA TYR A 52 11.70 -24.65 11.36
C TYR A 52 11.09 -25.95 10.85
N GLN A 53 10.45 -25.97 9.68
CA GLN A 53 9.79 -27.16 9.16
C GLN A 53 10.74 -28.14 8.46
N ASN A 54 11.71 -27.65 7.72
CA ASN A 54 12.58 -28.48 6.90
C ASN A 54 13.93 -28.82 7.54
N GLY A 55 14.25 -28.25 8.71
CA GLY A 55 15.59 -28.36 9.28
C GLY A 55 16.64 -27.77 8.32
N ILE A 56 17.90 -27.81 8.70
CA ILE A 56 19.00 -27.40 7.82
C ILE A 56 19.25 -28.54 6.81
N VAL A 57 18.47 -28.58 5.72
CA VAL A 57 18.79 -29.44 4.58
C VAL A 57 19.52 -28.56 3.57
N ASP A 58 20.84 -28.69 3.55
CA ASP A 58 21.70 -28.03 2.59
C ASP A 58 21.21 -28.31 1.16
N GLY A 59 20.85 -27.24 0.43
CA GLY A 59 20.65 -27.28 -1.02
C GLY A 59 19.22 -27.36 -1.53
N VAL A 60 18.19 -27.35 -0.67
CA VAL A 60 16.79 -27.26 -1.15
C VAL A 60 16.43 -25.79 -1.30
N PRO A 61 15.99 -25.32 -2.51
CA PRO A 61 15.46 -23.97 -2.67
C PRO A 61 14.24 -23.80 -1.76
N LEU A 62 14.23 -22.75 -0.96
CA LEU A 62 13.09 -22.32 -0.17
C LEU A 62 11.95 -21.95 -1.12
N GLU A 63 11.04 -22.88 -1.37
CA GLU A 63 9.87 -22.64 -2.18
C GLU A 63 8.78 -22.04 -1.29
N ILE A 64 8.43 -20.81 -1.56
CA ILE A 64 7.39 -20.09 -0.82
C ILE A 64 6.05 -20.56 -1.36
N GLU A 65 5.24 -21.21 -0.53
CA GLU A 65 3.87 -21.57 -0.91
C GLU A 65 2.99 -20.32 -0.98
N PRO A 66 2.34 -20.04 -2.12
CA PRO A 66 1.53 -18.84 -2.33
C PRO A 66 0.38 -18.69 -1.34
N TYR A 67 -0.16 -19.82 -0.89
CA TYR A 67 -1.30 -19.84 0.05
C TYR A 67 -0.93 -19.22 1.41
N HIS A 68 0.19 -19.62 1.98
CA HIS A 68 0.64 -19.08 3.27
C HIS A 68 1.05 -17.61 3.18
N ALA A 69 1.54 -17.15 2.03
CA ALA A 69 1.88 -15.76 1.81
C ALA A 69 0.65 -14.86 1.86
N SER A 70 -0.42 -15.28 1.21
CA SER A 70 -1.67 -14.52 1.17
C SER A 70 -2.36 -14.45 2.53
N GLU A 71 -2.36 -15.56 3.28
CA GLU A 71 -2.93 -15.63 4.61
C GLU A 71 -2.20 -14.70 5.60
N ARG A 72 -0.87 -14.73 5.59
CA ARG A 72 -0.06 -13.85 6.45
C ARG A 72 -0.14 -12.38 6.06
N ALA A 73 -0.20 -12.09 4.78
CA ALA A 73 -0.43 -10.73 4.31
C ALA A 73 -1.78 -10.19 4.77
N ALA A 74 -2.85 -10.99 4.69
CA ALA A 74 -4.18 -10.63 5.16
C ALA A 74 -4.23 -10.44 6.69
N GLU A 75 -3.59 -11.32 7.46
CA GLU A 75 -3.49 -11.21 8.91
C GLU A 75 -2.78 -9.91 9.33
N TYR A 76 -1.65 -9.59 8.70
CA TYR A 76 -0.92 -8.35 8.97
C TYR A 76 -1.74 -7.11 8.62
N LEU A 77 -2.43 -7.11 7.49
CA LEU A 77 -3.28 -5.99 7.08
C LEU A 77 -4.46 -5.77 8.03
N SER A 78 -5.07 -6.83 8.52
CA SER A 78 -6.16 -6.72 9.50
C SER A 78 -5.68 -6.09 10.82
N GLY A 79 -4.49 -6.43 11.27
CA GLY A 79 -3.85 -5.81 12.44
C GLY A 79 -3.42 -4.37 12.17
N ALA A 80 -2.87 -4.07 11.01
CA ALA A 80 -2.40 -2.74 10.64
C ALA A 80 -3.56 -1.75 10.42
N SER A 81 -4.67 -2.20 9.86
CA SER A 81 -5.86 -1.35 9.64
C SER A 81 -6.48 -0.88 10.96
N ILE A 82 -6.38 -1.66 12.02
CA ILE A 82 -6.85 -1.29 13.36
C ILE A 82 -5.92 -0.24 13.99
N SER A 83 -4.63 -0.33 13.74
CA SER A 83 -3.63 0.59 14.31
C SER A 83 -3.52 1.93 13.56
N ALA A 84 -3.89 1.97 12.31
CA ALA A 84 -3.82 3.17 11.50
C ALA A 84 -5.10 3.98 11.65
N ASN A 85 -5.02 5.07 12.38
CA ASN A 85 -5.98 6.18 12.36
C ASN A 85 -5.90 6.86 10.98
N SER A 86 -6.19 6.10 9.93
CA SER A 86 -5.96 6.47 8.54
C SER A 86 -7.25 6.92 7.88
N SER A 87 -7.15 7.96 7.10
CA SER A 87 -8.19 8.41 6.17
C SER A 87 -8.42 7.44 4.99
N LEU A 88 -7.71 6.31 4.98
CA LEU A 88 -7.90 5.24 4.01
C LEU A 88 -9.05 4.34 4.51
N ASP A 89 -10.14 4.34 3.78
CA ASP A 89 -11.25 3.43 3.98
C ASP A 89 -11.07 2.20 3.09
N GLY A 90 -11.22 1.01 3.68
CA GLY A 90 -11.22 -0.25 2.95
C GLY A 90 -9.89 -0.52 2.23
N ILE A 91 -8.90 -0.99 2.98
CA ILE A 91 -7.65 -1.51 2.39
C ILE A 91 -7.92 -2.98 2.05
N ASP A 92 -7.94 -3.29 0.77
CA ASP A 92 -8.14 -4.64 0.26
C ASP A 92 -6.85 -5.20 -0.32
N LEU A 93 -6.59 -6.46 0.00
CA LEU A 93 -5.54 -7.26 -0.63
C LEU A 93 -6.05 -7.71 -2.00
N VAL A 94 -5.47 -7.19 -3.07
CA VAL A 94 -5.91 -7.51 -4.43
C VAL A 94 -5.23 -8.77 -4.93
N ASP A 95 -3.93 -8.88 -4.73
CA ASP A 95 -3.13 -9.96 -5.26
C ASP A 95 -1.83 -10.17 -4.48
N VAL A 96 -1.42 -11.42 -4.38
CA VAL A 96 -0.13 -11.83 -3.83
C VAL A 96 0.53 -12.77 -4.84
N ASP A 97 1.52 -12.25 -5.54
CA ASP A 97 2.33 -13.04 -6.46
C ASP A 97 3.61 -13.51 -5.77
N VAL A 98 3.87 -14.79 -5.85
CA VAL A 98 5.03 -15.43 -5.25
C VAL A 98 5.87 -16.08 -6.34
N ALA A 99 7.02 -15.51 -6.61
CA ALA A 99 8.01 -16.07 -7.54
C ALA A 99 9.22 -16.57 -6.74
N SER A 100 9.34 -17.85 -6.56
CA SER A 100 10.41 -18.61 -5.87
C SER A 100 11.10 -17.94 -4.66
N THR A 101 11.68 -16.76 -4.82
CA THR A 101 12.36 -16.00 -3.76
C THR A 101 11.85 -14.57 -3.59
N ARG A 102 10.81 -14.19 -4.34
CA ARG A 102 10.24 -12.84 -4.33
C ARG A 102 8.76 -12.90 -4.04
N VAL A 103 8.33 -12.11 -3.08
CA VAL A 103 6.91 -11.88 -2.76
C VAL A 103 6.54 -10.49 -3.23
N GLN A 104 5.48 -10.40 -4.03
CA GLN A 104 4.91 -9.15 -4.49
C GLN A 104 3.47 -9.05 -3.98
N VAL A 105 3.17 -7.97 -3.29
CA VAL A 105 1.85 -7.72 -2.70
C VAL A 105 1.25 -6.49 -3.34
N THR A 106 0.05 -6.63 -3.89
CA THR A 106 -0.70 -5.52 -4.46
C THR A 106 -1.88 -5.18 -3.56
N LEU A 107 -1.87 -3.95 -3.05
CA LEU A 107 -2.93 -3.40 -2.21
C LEU A 107 -3.75 -2.39 -2.98
N ARG A 108 -5.05 -2.38 -2.69
CA ARG A 108 -5.99 -1.37 -3.15
C ARG A 108 -6.64 -0.70 -1.94
N ALA A 109 -6.76 0.60 -1.98
CA ALA A 109 -7.46 1.37 -0.96
C ALA A 109 -8.27 2.49 -1.57
N THR A 110 -9.37 2.84 -0.93
CA THR A 110 -10.17 3.99 -1.29
C THR A 110 -9.77 5.16 -0.40
N GLY A 111 -9.10 6.15 -0.99
CA GLY A 111 -8.73 7.39 -0.30
C GLY A 111 -9.89 8.39 -0.33
N LYS A 112 -10.23 8.94 0.84
CA LYS A 112 -11.13 10.09 0.92
C LYS A 112 -10.30 11.37 0.81
N ILE A 113 -10.49 12.10 -0.29
CA ILE A 113 -9.87 13.41 -0.44
C ILE A 113 -10.69 14.40 0.41
N PRO A 114 -10.10 15.11 1.37
CA PRO A 114 -10.79 16.13 2.13
C PRO A 114 -10.97 17.40 1.27
N LEU A 115 -11.73 17.29 0.20
CA LEU A 115 -12.16 18.43 -0.58
C LEU A 115 -13.41 19.04 0.09
N VAL A 116 -13.23 20.17 0.71
CA VAL A 116 -14.26 20.94 1.43
C VAL A 116 -15.23 21.63 0.49
N LEU A 117 -15.29 21.25 -0.78
CA LEU A 117 -16.22 21.82 -1.76
C LEU A 117 -17.49 20.96 -1.83
N PRO A 118 -18.62 21.43 -1.32
CA PRO A 118 -19.88 20.67 -1.29
C PRO A 118 -20.45 20.35 -2.69
N LEU A 119 -19.92 20.95 -3.74
CA LEU A 119 -20.35 20.74 -5.13
C LEU A 119 -19.73 19.53 -5.82
N VAL A 120 -18.69 18.90 -5.24
CA VAL A 120 -17.92 17.82 -5.87
C VAL A 120 -17.85 16.57 -4.98
N SER A 121 -18.81 16.40 -4.10
CA SER A 121 -18.83 15.27 -3.14
C SER A 121 -18.88 13.88 -3.81
N SER A 122 -19.31 13.80 -5.06
CA SER A 122 -19.36 12.53 -5.80
C SER A 122 -18.01 12.11 -6.43
N LEU A 123 -17.02 13.01 -6.48
CA LEU A 123 -15.69 12.75 -7.04
C LEU A 123 -14.60 12.63 -5.97
N THR A 124 -14.99 12.55 -4.69
CA THR A 124 -14.03 12.53 -3.57
C THR A 124 -13.45 11.15 -3.26
N GLN A 125 -13.88 10.12 -3.94
CA GLN A 125 -13.32 8.77 -3.79
C GLN A 125 -12.32 8.50 -4.91
N VAL A 126 -11.06 8.39 -4.56
CA VAL A 126 -10.00 7.99 -5.48
C VAL A 126 -9.52 6.60 -5.08
N GLU A 127 -9.56 5.71 -6.05
CA GLU A 127 -9.00 4.38 -5.90
C GLU A 127 -7.47 4.45 -6.05
N LEU A 128 -6.78 4.06 -5.00
CA LEU A 128 -5.32 4.04 -4.93
C LEU A 128 -4.86 2.59 -4.97
N THR A 129 -3.89 2.30 -5.81
CA THR A 129 -3.26 0.98 -5.90
C THR A 129 -1.78 1.12 -5.60
N ALA A 130 -1.25 0.26 -4.75
CA ALA A 130 0.17 0.21 -4.44
C ALA A 130 0.67 -1.23 -4.49
N THR A 131 1.85 -1.41 -5.05
CA THR A 131 2.51 -2.71 -5.16
C THR A 131 3.82 -2.68 -4.39
N GLY A 132 3.92 -3.51 -3.36
CA GLY A 132 5.14 -3.74 -2.60
C GLY A 132 5.81 -5.04 -3.02
N ALA A 133 7.13 -5.08 -3.02
CA ALA A 133 7.90 -6.27 -3.34
C ALA A 133 9.01 -6.50 -2.32
N ALA A 134 9.13 -7.73 -1.83
CA ALA A 134 10.24 -8.17 -0.99
C ALA A 134 10.91 -9.40 -1.60
N SER A 135 12.22 -9.47 -1.54
CA SER A 135 13.00 -10.62 -1.97
C SER A 135 13.81 -11.19 -0.81
N LEU A 136 13.75 -12.51 -0.66
CA LEU A 136 14.66 -13.23 0.21
C LEU A 136 16.03 -13.28 -0.46
N LYS A 137 16.96 -12.48 0.04
CA LYS A 137 18.34 -12.55 -0.37
C LYS A 137 19.03 -13.63 0.48
N SER A 138 19.29 -14.78 -0.11
CA SER A 138 20.19 -15.75 0.52
C SER A 138 21.59 -15.13 0.55
N SER A 139 21.98 -14.59 1.70
CA SER A 139 23.35 -14.10 1.91
C SER A 139 24.25 -15.30 2.17
N PHE A 140 24.51 -16.08 1.14
CA PHE A 140 25.69 -16.93 1.10
C PHE A 140 26.75 -16.20 0.29
N GLY A 141 27.58 -15.50 0.98
CA GLY A 141 28.83 -14.98 0.50
C GLY A 141 29.96 -15.67 1.20
#